data_574ab8d7a6d3d4d823b11411134812a9
#
_entry.id   574ab8d7a6d3d4d823b11411134812a9
#
_cell.length_a   1.000
_cell.length_b   1.000
_cell.length_c   1.000
_cell.angle_alpha   90.00
_cell.angle_beta   90.00
_cell.angle_gamma   90.00
#
_symmetry.space_group_name_H-M   'P 1'
#
loop_
_entity.id
_entity.type
_entity.pdbx_description
1 polymer ?
#
loop_
_entity_poly.entity_id
_entity_poly.type
_entity_poly.pdbx_seq_one_letter_code
_entity_poly.pdbx_strand_id
1 'polypeptide(L)'
;MKFNKFPLIKRLIPSLRKNLRLLFKKHIFWTKINDIHYLLDIRQKQDREFYFKKNYEIDNINFIYKNNFFDKSFIFVDIGCNIGIYTLLIGNKFKNCKQIISIEPIFNTFKRLRSNIKINKIENITTLLNIALSNKDGKAKMRSVSKHNQIQLSKFEINETGDVDVETKVFDNLYKFEKEYIFIKCDVEGHEIKTLEGMKSTLYKNNCLIQIEIFSQNYKKTERMLKKLNYFLMYVSEERDTYFFGKKI
;
A
#
# COMPACT_ATOMS: atom_id res chain seq x y z
N MET A 1 -22.51 25.51 -16.43
CA MET A 1 -23.54 24.49 -16.12
C MET A 1 -22.91 23.36 -15.31
N LYS A 2 -23.30 23.20 -14.03
CA LYS A 2 -22.75 22.15 -13.14
C LYS A 2 -23.42 20.81 -13.45
N PHE A 3 -22.79 19.95 -14.25
CA PHE A 3 -23.24 18.57 -14.57
C PHE A 3 -23.25 17.58 -13.38
N ASN A 4 -23.10 18.08 -12.15
CA ASN A 4 -22.94 17.26 -10.95
C ASN A 4 -24.23 16.67 -10.34
N LYS A 5 -25.40 16.88 -10.95
CA LYS A 5 -26.70 16.49 -10.36
C LYS A 5 -27.27 15.14 -10.83
N PHE A 6 -26.65 14.46 -11.81
CA PHE A 6 -27.19 13.20 -12.32
C PHE A 6 -26.29 12.00 -11.97
N PRO A 7 -26.78 11.06 -11.10
CA PRO A 7 -25.99 9.87 -10.69
C PRO A 7 -25.55 8.97 -11.85
N LEU A 8 -26.37 8.88 -12.90
CA LEU A 8 -26.09 8.11 -14.12
C LEU A 8 -24.92 8.71 -14.91
N ILE A 9 -24.83 10.03 -15.05
CA ILE A 9 -23.74 10.70 -15.77
C ILE A 9 -22.40 10.52 -15.04
N LYS A 10 -22.41 10.51 -13.70
CA LYS A 10 -21.19 10.23 -12.91
C LYS A 10 -20.58 8.85 -13.17
N ARG A 11 -21.41 7.85 -13.54
CA ARG A 11 -20.95 6.50 -13.89
C ARG A 11 -20.61 6.33 -15.38
N LEU A 12 -21.35 7.01 -16.25
CA LEU A 12 -21.21 6.89 -17.70
C LEU A 12 -19.88 7.48 -18.21
N ILE A 13 -19.49 8.68 -17.75
CA ILE A 13 -18.27 9.34 -18.23
C ILE A 13 -16.98 8.53 -17.90
N PRO A 14 -16.77 8.02 -16.66
CA PRO A 14 -15.64 7.14 -16.37
C PRO A 14 -15.65 5.86 -17.19
N SER A 15 -16.83 5.24 -17.36
CA SER A 15 -16.98 4.02 -18.17
C SER A 15 -16.64 4.27 -19.65
N LEU A 16 -17.13 5.37 -20.21
CA LEU A 16 -16.85 5.75 -21.60
C LEU A 16 -15.35 6.03 -21.82
N ARG A 17 -14.74 6.80 -20.93
CA ARG A 17 -13.28 7.08 -20.98
C ARG A 17 -12.45 5.80 -20.84
N LYS A 18 -12.84 4.89 -19.97
CA LYS A 18 -12.22 3.57 -19.83
C LYS A 18 -12.32 2.80 -21.14
N ASN A 19 -13.53 2.69 -21.70
CA ASN A 19 -13.77 1.90 -22.91
C ASN A 19 -13.06 2.48 -24.12
N LEU A 20 -13.01 3.80 -24.28
CA LEU A 20 -12.22 4.47 -25.34
C LEU A 20 -10.72 4.16 -25.20
N ARG A 21 -10.14 4.25 -23.98
CA ARG A 21 -8.73 3.93 -23.78
C ARG A 21 -8.40 2.46 -24.03
N LEU A 22 -9.31 1.54 -23.68
CA LEU A 22 -9.16 0.12 -23.99
C LEU A 22 -9.26 -0.14 -25.50
N LEU A 23 -10.21 0.49 -26.17
CA LEU A 23 -10.41 0.37 -27.61
C LEU A 23 -9.15 0.82 -28.41
N PHE A 24 -8.53 1.93 -27.99
CA PHE A 24 -7.30 2.44 -28.58
C PHE A 24 -6.03 1.78 -28.04
N LYS A 25 -6.13 0.68 -27.24
CA LYS A 25 -5.00 -0.01 -26.58
C LYS A 25 -4.12 0.91 -25.70
N LYS A 26 -4.64 2.09 -25.29
CA LYS A 26 -3.97 3.06 -24.41
C LYS A 26 -4.35 2.85 -22.95
N HIS A 27 -4.23 1.62 -22.48
CA HIS A 27 -4.59 1.23 -21.10
C HIS A 27 -3.52 1.55 -20.07
N ILE A 28 -2.25 1.66 -20.49
CA ILE A 28 -1.14 2.13 -19.66
C ILE A 28 -0.79 3.55 -20.08
N PHE A 29 -0.78 4.48 -19.13
CA PHE A 29 -0.51 5.89 -19.43
C PHE A 29 -0.04 6.67 -18.22
N TRP A 30 0.70 7.73 -18.47
CA TRP A 30 1.06 8.72 -17.46
C TRP A 30 -0.10 9.65 -17.18
N THR A 31 -0.29 9.98 -15.91
CA THR A 31 -1.25 11.00 -15.45
C THR A 31 -0.69 11.76 -14.27
N LYS A 32 -1.27 12.93 -13.98
CA LYS A 32 -0.92 13.75 -12.82
C LYS A 32 -2.15 13.88 -11.92
N ILE A 33 -2.02 13.53 -10.65
CA ILE A 33 -3.06 13.62 -9.64
C ILE A 33 -2.45 14.31 -8.41
N ASN A 34 -3.01 15.44 -7.95
CA ASN A 34 -2.53 16.22 -6.82
C ASN A 34 -1.02 16.54 -6.89
N ASP A 35 -0.57 16.95 -8.09
CA ASP A 35 0.82 17.28 -8.42
C ASP A 35 1.81 16.11 -8.46
N ILE A 36 1.36 14.89 -8.30
CA ILE A 36 2.16 13.67 -8.36
C ILE A 36 1.91 12.94 -9.69
N HIS A 37 2.97 12.46 -10.34
CA HIS A 37 2.88 11.69 -11.58
C HIS A 37 2.74 10.19 -11.31
N TYR A 38 1.85 9.54 -12.06
CA TYR A 38 1.58 8.11 -11.94
C TYR A 38 1.53 7.43 -13.30
N LEU A 39 2.21 6.30 -13.45
CA LEU A 39 2.03 5.37 -14.55
C LEU A 39 0.93 4.38 -14.16
N LEU A 40 -0.24 4.55 -14.71
CA LEU A 40 -1.43 3.73 -14.40
C LEU A 40 -1.72 2.72 -15.50
N ASP A 41 -2.25 1.57 -15.11
CA ASP A 41 -2.86 0.59 -16.00
C ASP A 41 -4.33 0.40 -15.63
N ILE A 42 -5.24 1.01 -16.38
CA ILE A 42 -6.67 0.96 -16.09
C ILE A 42 -7.34 -0.42 -16.25
N ARG A 43 -6.60 -1.43 -16.69
CA ARG A 43 -7.04 -2.83 -16.59
C ARG A 43 -7.02 -3.30 -15.14
N GLN A 44 -6.14 -2.73 -14.32
CA GLN A 44 -6.06 -2.99 -12.87
C GLN A 44 -7.20 -2.28 -12.14
N LYS A 45 -7.86 -3.00 -11.22
CA LYS A 45 -8.97 -2.45 -10.46
C LYS A 45 -8.54 -1.26 -9.59
N GLN A 46 -7.44 -1.40 -8.86
CA GLN A 46 -6.92 -0.37 -7.97
C GLN A 46 -6.55 0.92 -8.73
N ASP A 47 -5.83 0.79 -9.85
CA ASP A 47 -5.47 1.94 -10.70
C ASP A 47 -6.72 2.66 -11.23
N ARG A 48 -7.76 1.89 -11.62
CA ARG A 48 -9.05 2.48 -12.02
C ARG A 48 -9.73 3.21 -10.88
N GLU A 49 -9.78 2.60 -9.71
CA GLU A 49 -10.39 3.21 -8.53
C GLU A 49 -9.66 4.50 -8.17
N PHE A 50 -8.34 4.46 -8.11
CA PHE A 50 -7.51 5.63 -7.86
C PHE A 50 -7.71 6.75 -8.89
N TYR A 51 -7.76 6.41 -10.19
CA TYR A 51 -7.90 7.38 -11.27
C TYR A 51 -9.29 8.03 -11.33
N PHE A 52 -10.35 7.25 -11.10
CA PHE A 52 -11.73 7.72 -11.29
C PHE A 52 -12.42 8.15 -10.00
N LYS A 53 -12.00 7.68 -8.83
CA LYS A 53 -12.54 8.11 -7.54
C LYS A 53 -11.81 9.37 -7.08
N LYS A 54 -12.53 10.47 -6.88
CA LYS A 54 -11.94 11.71 -6.37
C LYS A 54 -11.43 11.58 -4.93
N ASN A 55 -11.97 10.66 -4.17
CA ASN A 55 -11.74 10.46 -2.74
C ASN A 55 -11.18 9.06 -2.48
N TYR A 56 -10.12 8.67 -3.20
CA TYR A 56 -9.46 7.39 -2.96
C TYR A 56 -8.80 7.40 -1.59
N GLU A 57 -9.24 6.50 -0.72
CA GLU A 57 -8.76 6.34 0.67
C GLU A 57 -8.65 7.68 1.44
N ILE A 58 -9.59 8.59 1.19
CA ILE A 58 -9.52 9.96 1.74
C ILE A 58 -9.54 9.96 3.27
N ASP A 59 -10.21 9.00 3.87
CA ASP A 59 -10.37 8.88 5.31
C ASP A 59 -9.02 8.50 5.98
N ASN A 60 -8.33 7.53 5.40
CA ASN A 60 -6.97 7.15 5.80
C ASN A 60 -5.99 8.32 5.64
N ILE A 61 -6.06 9.00 4.50
CA ILE A 61 -5.19 10.14 4.19
C ILE A 61 -5.44 11.30 5.15
N ASN A 62 -6.70 11.59 5.47
CA ASN A 62 -7.06 12.62 6.44
C ASN A 62 -6.57 12.31 7.84
N PHE A 63 -6.63 11.04 8.27
CA PHE A 63 -6.06 10.62 9.55
C PHE A 63 -4.55 10.87 9.59
N ILE A 64 -3.82 10.50 8.52
CA ILE A 64 -2.38 10.72 8.39
C ILE A 64 -2.05 12.22 8.50
N TYR A 65 -2.73 13.08 7.75
CA TYR A 65 -2.47 14.53 7.78
C TYR A 65 -2.74 15.20 9.13
N LYS A 66 -3.63 14.64 9.95
CA LYS A 66 -4.02 15.20 11.26
C LYS A 66 -3.23 14.61 12.42
N ASN A 67 -2.39 13.61 12.19
CA ASN A 67 -1.71 12.90 13.25
C ASN A 67 -0.32 13.50 13.56
N ASN A 68 -0.09 13.89 14.81
CA ASN A 68 1.16 14.51 15.28
C ASN A 68 2.40 13.61 15.15
N PHE A 69 2.22 12.32 14.87
CA PHE A 69 3.32 11.41 14.56
C PHE A 69 4.19 11.94 13.43
N PHE A 70 3.57 12.56 12.44
CA PHE A 70 4.23 13.06 11.22
C PHE A 70 4.94 14.41 11.40
N ASP A 71 4.83 15.02 12.60
CA ASP A 71 5.63 16.20 12.98
C ASP A 71 7.07 15.81 13.35
N LYS A 72 7.32 14.54 13.63
CA LYS A 72 8.65 13.98 13.91
C LYS A 72 9.35 13.58 12.64
N SER A 73 10.70 13.49 12.68
CA SER A 73 11.45 12.81 11.63
C SER A 73 11.14 11.32 11.66
N PHE A 74 10.71 10.74 10.55
CA PHE A 74 10.26 9.35 10.52
C PHE A 74 10.75 8.58 9.29
N ILE A 75 10.68 7.26 9.40
CA ILE A 75 10.89 6.29 8.31
C ILE A 75 9.51 5.80 7.87
N PHE A 76 9.29 5.69 6.57
CA PHE A 76 8.08 5.07 6.04
C PHE A 76 8.38 3.69 5.45
N VAL A 77 7.63 2.68 5.88
CA VAL A 77 7.69 1.30 5.34
C VAL A 77 6.35 0.98 4.70
N ASP A 78 6.35 0.90 3.36
CA ASP A 78 5.16 0.65 2.53
C ASP A 78 5.19 -0.81 2.05
N ILE A 79 4.41 -1.68 2.70
CA ILE A 79 4.40 -3.12 2.47
C ILE A 79 3.19 -3.50 1.63
N GLY A 80 3.43 -4.12 0.46
CA GLY A 80 2.41 -4.32 -0.56
C GLY A 80 2.08 -3.00 -1.26
N CYS A 81 3.12 -2.20 -1.52
CA CYS A 81 2.96 -0.82 -1.97
C CYS A 81 2.38 -0.68 -3.38
N ASN A 82 2.24 -1.77 -4.11
CA ASN A 82 1.73 -1.81 -5.49
C ASN A 82 2.47 -0.79 -6.38
N ILE A 83 1.78 0.12 -7.04
CA ILE A 83 2.39 1.18 -7.90
C ILE A 83 2.93 2.37 -7.10
N GLY A 84 2.84 2.33 -5.76
CA GLY A 84 3.42 3.32 -4.85
C GLY A 84 2.53 4.53 -4.58
N ILE A 85 1.21 4.39 -4.48
CA ILE A 85 0.31 5.53 -4.20
C ILE A 85 0.70 6.20 -2.88
N TYR A 86 0.86 5.44 -1.79
CA TYR A 86 1.29 5.96 -0.50
C TYR A 86 2.76 6.36 -0.48
N THR A 87 3.64 5.55 -1.08
CA THR A 87 5.06 5.89 -1.26
C THR A 87 5.23 7.29 -1.85
N LEU A 88 4.50 7.57 -2.95
CA LEU A 88 4.56 8.85 -3.63
C LEU A 88 3.91 9.98 -2.83
N LEU A 89 2.76 9.71 -2.19
CA LEU A 89 2.11 10.68 -1.32
C LEU A 89 3.04 11.14 -0.20
N ILE A 90 3.59 10.16 0.56
CA ILE A 90 4.47 10.46 1.69
C ILE A 90 5.76 11.14 1.21
N GLY A 91 6.43 10.62 0.18
CA GLY A 91 7.68 11.18 -0.31
C GLY A 91 7.57 12.60 -0.89
N ASN A 92 6.41 12.97 -1.45
CA ASN A 92 6.22 14.30 -2.02
C ASN A 92 5.61 15.33 -1.04
N LYS A 93 4.86 14.87 -0.03
CA LYS A 93 4.07 15.78 0.83
C LYS A 93 4.60 15.90 2.26
N PHE A 94 5.40 14.94 2.74
CA PHE A 94 5.89 14.92 4.12
C PHE A 94 7.41 15.15 4.19
N LYS A 95 7.82 16.38 4.43
CA LYS A 95 9.24 16.79 4.47
C LYS A 95 10.03 16.10 5.59
N ASN A 96 9.34 15.67 6.65
CA ASN A 96 9.96 14.97 7.80
C ASN A 96 10.20 13.47 7.53
N CYS A 97 9.77 12.95 6.38
CA CYS A 97 10.09 11.59 5.97
C CYS A 97 11.54 11.53 5.49
N LYS A 98 12.41 10.90 6.30
CA LYS A 98 13.85 10.81 6.02
C LYS A 98 14.23 9.62 5.14
N GLN A 99 13.40 8.57 5.15
CA GLN A 99 13.64 7.34 4.38
C GLN A 99 12.32 6.65 4.08
N ILE A 100 12.21 6.07 2.89
CA ILE A 100 11.09 5.23 2.47
C ILE A 100 11.63 3.86 2.08
N ILE A 101 10.95 2.80 2.53
CA ILE A 101 11.20 1.41 2.12
C ILE A 101 9.91 0.90 1.51
N SER A 102 9.90 0.73 0.19
CA SER A 102 8.72 0.29 -0.57
C SER A 102 8.91 -1.14 -1.05
N ILE A 103 7.97 -2.00 -0.71
CA ILE A 103 8.06 -3.45 -0.88
C ILE A 103 6.88 -3.93 -1.73
N GLU A 104 7.20 -4.48 -2.90
CA GLU A 104 6.21 -4.99 -3.85
C GLU A 104 6.73 -6.30 -4.49
N PRO A 105 6.08 -7.45 -4.21
CA PRO A 105 6.56 -8.73 -4.69
C PRO A 105 6.35 -8.95 -6.19
N ILE A 106 5.30 -8.37 -6.79
CA ILE A 106 4.94 -8.66 -8.19
C ILE A 106 5.81 -7.84 -9.15
N PHE A 107 6.70 -8.51 -9.85
CA PHE A 107 7.72 -7.88 -10.70
C PHE A 107 7.18 -6.86 -11.71
N ASN A 108 6.04 -7.14 -12.36
CA ASN A 108 5.45 -6.22 -13.32
C ASN A 108 4.90 -4.95 -12.64
N THR A 109 4.34 -5.08 -11.45
CA THR A 109 3.89 -3.95 -10.62
C THR A 109 5.09 -3.17 -10.10
N PHE A 110 6.12 -3.86 -9.61
CA PHE A 110 7.38 -3.29 -9.15
C PHE A 110 8.08 -2.45 -10.24
N LYS A 111 8.06 -2.87 -11.50
CA LYS A 111 8.58 -2.05 -12.60
C LYS A 111 7.85 -0.71 -12.75
N ARG A 112 6.52 -0.71 -12.59
CA ARG A 112 5.72 0.53 -12.63
C ARG A 112 5.99 1.40 -11.41
N LEU A 113 6.09 0.80 -10.22
CA LEU A 113 6.52 1.48 -8.98
C LEU A 113 7.85 2.21 -9.22
N ARG A 114 8.88 1.53 -9.72
CA ARG A 114 10.18 2.12 -10.00
C ARG A 114 10.10 3.30 -10.97
N SER A 115 9.27 3.19 -12.01
CA SER A 115 9.04 4.29 -12.95
C SER A 115 8.36 5.48 -12.29
N ASN A 116 7.38 5.22 -11.40
CA ASN A 116 6.68 6.23 -10.64
C ASN A 116 7.61 6.98 -9.67
N ILE A 117 8.48 6.25 -8.96
CA ILE A 117 9.47 6.86 -8.07
C ILE A 117 10.40 7.79 -8.86
N LYS A 118 10.93 7.31 -9.99
CA LYS A 118 11.87 8.05 -10.83
C LYS A 118 11.28 9.37 -11.37
N ILE A 119 10.08 9.34 -11.92
CA ILE A 119 9.46 10.55 -12.49
C ILE A 119 9.15 11.61 -11.43
N ASN A 120 8.91 11.19 -10.19
CA ASN A 120 8.65 12.08 -9.05
C ASN A 120 9.92 12.50 -8.30
N LYS A 121 11.10 12.02 -8.71
CA LYS A 121 12.42 12.40 -8.19
C LYS A 121 12.59 12.19 -6.67
N ILE A 122 12.07 11.06 -6.16
CA ILE A 122 12.20 10.68 -4.73
C ILE A 122 13.10 9.45 -4.52
N GLU A 123 13.92 9.08 -5.52
CA GLU A 123 14.83 7.94 -5.44
C GLU A 123 15.86 8.08 -4.32
N ASN A 124 16.30 9.29 -4.03
CA ASN A 124 17.31 9.59 -3.02
C ASN A 124 16.88 9.21 -1.59
N ILE A 125 15.58 9.15 -1.31
CA ILE A 125 15.04 8.75 -0.01
C ILE A 125 14.33 7.39 -0.05
N THR A 126 14.22 6.75 -1.22
CA THR A 126 13.40 5.55 -1.41
C THR A 126 14.23 4.31 -1.76
N THR A 127 14.17 3.30 -0.93
CA THR A 127 14.66 1.94 -1.23
C THR A 127 13.52 1.09 -1.75
N LEU A 128 13.73 0.43 -2.88
CA LEU A 128 12.74 -0.44 -3.53
C LEU A 128 13.15 -1.91 -3.38
N LEU A 129 12.25 -2.75 -2.87
CA LEU A 129 12.47 -4.18 -2.69
C LEU A 129 11.41 -5.00 -3.43
N ASN A 130 11.86 -5.86 -4.36
CA ASN A 130 10.98 -6.78 -5.09
C ASN A 130 10.90 -8.13 -4.37
N ILE A 131 10.31 -8.14 -3.19
CA ILE A 131 10.15 -9.28 -2.29
C ILE A 131 8.77 -9.25 -1.63
N ALA A 132 8.35 -10.35 -1.03
CA ALA A 132 7.27 -10.37 -0.04
C ALA A 132 7.86 -10.43 1.37
N LEU A 133 7.24 -9.73 2.34
CA LEU A 133 7.62 -9.90 3.75
C LEU A 133 6.89 -11.09 4.37
N SER A 134 7.61 -11.83 5.21
CA SER A 134 7.10 -12.98 5.94
C SER A 134 7.87 -13.18 7.25
N ASN A 135 7.47 -14.20 8.02
CA ASN A 135 8.16 -14.62 9.24
C ASN A 135 9.36 -15.55 9.01
N LYS A 136 9.68 -15.87 7.75
CA LYS A 136 10.85 -16.66 7.35
C LYS A 136 11.36 -16.23 5.98
N ASP A 137 12.66 -16.29 5.79
CA ASP A 137 13.29 -16.15 4.49
C ASP A 137 13.04 -17.40 3.63
N GLY A 138 12.88 -17.22 2.32
CA GLY A 138 12.67 -18.34 1.41
C GLY A 138 12.01 -17.93 0.10
N LYS A 139 11.23 -18.85 -0.45
CA LYS A 139 10.40 -18.65 -1.64
C LYS A 139 8.95 -18.99 -1.32
N ALA A 140 8.05 -18.29 -1.94
CA ALA A 140 6.62 -18.56 -1.87
C ALA A 140 5.99 -18.39 -3.25
N LYS A 141 4.82 -18.97 -3.41
CA LYS A 141 4.00 -18.74 -4.60
C LYS A 141 2.88 -17.80 -4.27
N MET A 142 2.58 -16.90 -5.20
CA MET A 142 1.43 -16.02 -5.11
C MET A 142 0.44 -16.34 -6.21
N ARG A 143 -0.84 -16.26 -5.88
CA ARG A 143 -1.93 -16.51 -6.81
C ARG A 143 -2.61 -15.19 -7.18
N SER A 144 -2.80 -14.98 -8.49
CA SER A 144 -3.67 -13.92 -8.95
C SER A 144 -5.14 -14.28 -8.67
N VAL A 145 -5.83 -13.46 -7.90
CA VAL A 145 -7.27 -13.62 -7.68
C VAL A 145 -8.02 -13.00 -8.87
N SER A 146 -8.31 -13.82 -9.89
CA SER A 146 -9.18 -13.39 -10.98
C SER A 146 -10.63 -13.81 -10.70
N LYS A 147 -11.55 -12.85 -10.60
CA LYS A 147 -12.98 -13.11 -10.72
C LYS A 147 -13.41 -12.79 -12.15
N HIS A 148 -13.94 -13.79 -12.87
CA HIS A 148 -14.60 -13.68 -14.18
C HIS A 148 -13.73 -13.03 -15.28
N ASN A 149 -12.84 -13.78 -15.93
CA ASN A 149 -12.13 -13.40 -17.18
C ASN A 149 -11.55 -11.98 -17.25
N GLN A 150 -11.55 -11.23 -16.18
CA GLN A 150 -10.82 -9.99 -16.02
C GLN A 150 -9.58 -10.32 -15.19
N ILE A 151 -8.41 -10.18 -15.80
CA ILE A 151 -7.13 -10.30 -15.12
C ILE A 151 -7.07 -9.22 -14.05
N GLN A 152 -7.52 -9.54 -12.83
CA GLN A 152 -7.32 -8.68 -11.65
C GLN A 152 -5.94 -9.00 -11.09
N LEU A 153 -4.91 -8.43 -11.68
CA LEU A 153 -3.53 -8.56 -11.21
C LEU A 153 -3.22 -7.79 -9.92
N SER A 154 -4.25 -7.31 -9.21
CA SER A 154 -4.10 -6.48 -8.02
C SER A 154 -4.31 -7.20 -6.69
N LYS A 155 -4.69 -8.47 -6.72
CA LYS A 155 -4.88 -9.29 -5.52
C LYS A 155 -4.08 -10.56 -5.65
N PHE A 156 -2.98 -10.62 -4.92
CA PHE A 156 -2.12 -11.79 -4.86
C PHE A 156 -2.05 -12.27 -3.41
N GLU A 157 -2.45 -13.51 -3.19
CA GLU A 157 -2.30 -14.20 -1.91
C GLU A 157 -1.09 -15.13 -1.98
N ILE A 158 -0.33 -15.26 -0.89
CA ILE A 158 0.68 -16.31 -0.79
C ILE A 158 -0.06 -17.64 -0.67
N ASN A 159 0.11 -18.48 -1.68
CA ASN A 159 -0.59 -19.75 -1.82
C ASN A 159 0.35 -20.81 -2.42
N GLU A 160 0.28 -22.06 -1.92
CA GLU A 160 1.11 -23.17 -2.41
C GLU A 160 0.86 -23.51 -3.88
N THR A 161 -0.33 -23.22 -4.40
CA THR A 161 -0.74 -23.47 -5.80
C THR A 161 -0.68 -22.22 -6.68
N GLY A 162 -0.02 -21.16 -6.22
CA GLY A 162 0.15 -19.91 -6.97
C GLY A 162 0.98 -20.09 -8.23
N ASP A 163 0.78 -19.20 -9.18
CA ASP A 163 1.42 -19.18 -10.50
C ASP A 163 2.59 -18.17 -10.61
N VAL A 164 2.82 -17.37 -9.54
CA VAL A 164 3.92 -16.39 -9.49
C VAL A 164 4.85 -16.74 -8.33
N ASP A 165 6.10 -17.05 -8.66
CA ASP A 165 7.15 -17.25 -7.65
C ASP A 165 7.65 -15.89 -7.12
N VAL A 166 7.75 -15.77 -5.79
CA VAL A 166 8.27 -14.59 -5.11
C VAL A 166 9.27 -14.98 -4.04
N GLU A 167 10.27 -14.13 -3.84
CA GLU A 167 11.19 -14.25 -2.71
C GLU A 167 10.52 -13.71 -1.44
N THR A 168 10.66 -14.44 -0.31
CA THR A 168 10.19 -13.98 1.00
C THR A 168 11.36 -13.61 1.90
N LYS A 169 11.22 -12.53 2.66
CA LYS A 169 12.21 -12.07 3.63
C LYS A 169 11.58 -11.70 4.97
N VAL A 170 12.37 -11.87 6.01
CA VAL A 170 12.09 -11.35 7.35
C VAL A 170 12.60 -9.92 7.40
N PHE A 171 11.73 -8.95 7.69
CA PHE A 171 12.11 -7.53 7.71
C PHE A 171 13.22 -7.25 8.72
N ASP A 172 13.13 -7.86 9.90
CA ASP A 172 14.12 -7.74 10.97
C ASP A 172 15.51 -8.31 10.58
N ASN A 173 15.62 -9.11 9.51
CA ASN A 173 16.92 -9.55 8.98
C ASN A 173 17.54 -8.49 8.04
N LEU A 174 16.71 -7.70 7.37
CA LEU A 174 17.14 -6.66 6.42
C LEU A 174 17.50 -5.35 7.12
N TYR A 175 16.76 -5.00 8.18
CA TYR A 175 16.88 -3.71 8.86
C TYR A 175 16.94 -3.87 10.37
N LYS A 176 17.78 -3.03 11.02
CA LYS A 176 17.98 -3.01 12.48
C LYS A 176 17.71 -1.58 13.00
N PHE A 177 16.45 -1.18 12.99
CA PHE A 177 16.04 0.12 13.52
C PHE A 177 15.89 0.08 15.04
N GLU A 178 16.35 1.12 15.72
CA GLU A 178 16.20 1.31 17.16
C GLU A 178 15.89 2.77 17.50
N LYS A 179 14.89 2.98 18.36
CA LYS A 179 14.45 4.31 18.84
C LYS A 179 14.00 5.26 17.72
N GLU A 180 13.54 4.71 16.60
CA GLU A 180 13.03 5.46 15.46
C GLU A 180 11.52 5.66 15.53
N TYR A 181 11.04 6.70 14.86
CA TYR A 181 9.63 6.84 14.48
C TYR A 181 9.44 6.15 13.12
N ILE A 182 8.56 5.15 13.05
CA ILE A 182 8.35 4.39 11.82
C ILE A 182 6.86 4.35 11.50
N PHE A 183 6.47 4.93 10.38
CA PHE A 183 5.14 4.71 9.82
C PHE A 183 5.18 3.44 8.96
N ILE A 184 4.28 2.50 9.24
CA ILE A 184 4.16 1.24 8.53
C ILE A 184 2.79 1.18 7.89
N LYS A 185 2.71 1.10 6.56
CA LYS A 185 1.50 0.65 5.86
C LYS A 185 1.67 -0.82 5.49
N CYS A 186 0.69 -1.64 5.85
CA CYS A 186 0.68 -3.07 5.56
C CYS A 186 -0.63 -3.46 4.86
N ASP A 187 -0.52 -3.82 3.59
CA ASP A 187 -1.63 -4.23 2.74
C ASP A 187 -1.16 -5.44 1.90
N VAL A 188 -1.29 -6.63 2.47
CA VAL A 188 -0.67 -7.86 1.96
C VAL A 188 -1.68 -9.00 1.75
N GLU A 189 -2.96 -8.64 1.61
CA GLU A 189 -4.04 -9.52 1.17
C GLU A 189 -4.09 -10.86 1.93
N GLY A 190 -4.10 -10.80 3.28
CA GLY A 190 -4.26 -11.95 4.17
C GLY A 190 -2.97 -12.50 4.80
N HIS A 191 -1.80 -11.92 4.47
CA HIS A 191 -0.51 -12.36 5.03
C HIS A 191 0.01 -11.49 6.18
N GLU A 192 -0.85 -10.61 6.74
CA GLU A 192 -0.51 -9.57 7.71
C GLU A 192 0.18 -10.14 8.95
N ILE A 193 -0.34 -11.25 9.50
CA ILE A 193 0.19 -11.85 10.74
C ILE A 193 1.64 -12.29 10.56
N LYS A 194 1.94 -13.01 9.47
CA LYS A 194 3.32 -13.47 9.20
C LYS A 194 4.26 -12.30 8.88
N THR A 195 3.75 -11.27 8.21
CA THR A 195 4.49 -10.02 7.96
C THR A 195 4.87 -9.35 9.29
N LEU A 196 3.91 -9.14 10.18
CA LEU A 196 4.17 -8.55 11.50
C LEU A 196 5.07 -9.44 12.38
N GLU A 197 4.95 -10.77 12.28
CA GLU A 197 5.87 -11.71 12.95
C GLU A 197 7.31 -11.51 12.49
N GLY A 198 7.53 -11.23 11.21
CA GLY A 198 8.85 -10.92 10.64
C GLY A 198 9.40 -9.53 11.00
N MET A 199 8.58 -8.69 11.66
CA MET A 199 8.92 -7.33 12.09
C MET A 199 8.92 -7.16 13.61
N LYS A 200 8.89 -8.24 14.39
CA LYS A 200 8.73 -8.17 15.86
C LYS A 200 9.77 -7.29 16.54
N SER A 201 11.04 -7.40 16.15
CA SER A 201 12.11 -6.58 16.73
C SER A 201 11.92 -5.10 16.38
N THR A 202 11.63 -4.80 15.13
CA THR A 202 11.31 -3.44 14.67
C THR A 202 10.15 -2.85 15.45
N LEU A 203 9.04 -3.60 15.59
CA LEU A 203 7.87 -3.16 16.34
C LEU A 203 8.16 -2.97 17.84
N TYR A 204 8.99 -3.83 18.43
CA TYR A 204 9.33 -3.74 19.85
C TYR A 204 10.23 -2.54 20.14
N LYS A 205 11.29 -2.35 19.35
CA LYS A 205 12.37 -1.38 19.61
C LYS A 205 12.06 0.05 19.19
N ASN A 206 11.03 0.27 18.39
CA ASN A 206 10.73 1.56 17.79
C ASN A 206 9.34 2.08 18.17
N ASN A 207 9.12 3.36 17.90
CA ASN A 207 7.80 3.98 18.01
C ASN A 207 7.10 3.93 16.64
N CYS A 208 6.24 2.91 16.44
CA CYS A 208 5.60 2.73 15.14
C CYS A 208 4.14 3.20 15.18
N LEU A 209 3.72 3.85 14.11
CA LEU A 209 2.32 4.00 13.72
C LEU A 209 2.05 2.99 12.60
N ILE A 210 1.05 2.13 12.76
CA ILE A 210 0.76 1.04 11.83
C ILE A 210 -0.61 1.26 11.22
N GLN A 211 -0.67 1.48 9.91
CA GLN A 211 -1.88 1.37 9.09
C GLN A 211 -1.91 -0.02 8.48
N ILE A 212 -2.95 -0.78 8.74
CA ILE A 212 -3.03 -2.16 8.28
C ILE A 212 -4.44 -2.51 7.80
N GLU A 213 -4.55 -3.10 6.60
CA GLU A 213 -5.78 -3.71 6.09
C GLU A 213 -5.85 -5.14 6.62
N ILE A 214 -6.92 -5.49 7.36
CA ILE A 214 -7.03 -6.80 8.01
C ILE A 214 -8.39 -7.41 7.68
N PHE A 215 -8.39 -8.59 7.05
CA PHE A 215 -9.64 -9.34 6.89
C PHE A 215 -10.25 -9.69 8.26
N SER A 216 -11.57 -9.57 8.36
CA SER A 216 -12.32 -9.74 9.62
C SER A 216 -11.96 -11.00 10.41
N GLN A 217 -11.68 -12.11 9.71
CA GLN A 217 -11.26 -13.38 10.31
C GLN A 217 -9.91 -13.32 11.03
N ASN A 218 -9.02 -12.42 10.60
CA ASN A 218 -7.66 -12.27 11.14
C ASN A 218 -7.59 -11.17 12.23
N TYR A 219 -8.61 -10.32 12.35
CA TYR A 219 -8.59 -9.14 13.21
C TYR A 219 -8.21 -9.46 14.67
N LYS A 220 -8.94 -10.38 15.31
CA LYS A 220 -8.71 -10.72 16.73
C LYS A 220 -7.29 -11.25 16.98
N LYS A 221 -6.72 -12.00 16.04
CA LYS A 221 -5.37 -12.55 16.17
C LYS A 221 -4.31 -11.45 16.01
N THR A 222 -4.48 -10.58 15.03
CA THR A 222 -3.61 -9.43 14.78
C THR A 222 -3.64 -8.46 15.96
N GLU A 223 -4.83 -8.09 16.44
CA GLU A 223 -4.99 -7.22 17.59
C GLU A 223 -4.31 -7.77 18.85
N ARG A 224 -4.48 -9.06 19.16
CA ARG A 224 -3.79 -9.71 20.31
C ARG A 224 -2.28 -9.67 20.17
N MET A 225 -1.75 -9.87 18.96
CA MET A 225 -0.32 -9.80 18.71
C MET A 225 0.22 -8.38 18.94
N LEU A 226 -0.46 -7.38 18.40
CA LEU A 226 -0.08 -5.97 18.55
C LEU A 226 -0.19 -5.51 20.01
N LYS A 227 -1.24 -5.91 20.74
CA LYS A 227 -1.40 -5.62 22.18
C LYS A 227 -0.24 -6.18 23.02
N LYS A 228 0.29 -7.37 22.70
CA LYS A 228 1.48 -7.93 23.38
C LYS A 228 2.75 -7.10 23.17
N LEU A 229 2.79 -6.27 22.14
CA LEU A 229 3.87 -5.34 21.81
C LEU A 229 3.55 -3.89 22.24
N ASN A 230 2.51 -3.70 23.11
CA ASN A 230 2.03 -2.41 23.60
C ASN A 230 1.47 -1.47 22.51
N TYR A 231 0.90 -2.04 21.43
CA TYR A 231 0.14 -1.28 20.43
C TYR A 231 -1.34 -1.32 20.74
N PHE A 232 -2.00 -0.18 20.59
CA PHE A 232 -3.42 0.00 20.83
C PHE A 232 -4.08 0.53 19.56
N LEU A 233 -5.34 0.13 19.34
CA LEU A 233 -6.15 0.68 18.27
C LEU A 233 -6.37 2.18 18.51
N MET A 234 -5.97 2.99 17.54
CA MET A 234 -6.11 4.45 17.56
C MET A 234 -7.29 4.92 16.71
N TYR A 235 -7.47 4.28 15.56
CA TYR A 235 -8.47 4.69 14.60
C TYR A 235 -8.91 3.50 13.73
N VAL A 236 -10.18 3.46 13.37
CA VAL A 236 -10.76 2.52 12.40
C VAL A 236 -11.28 3.34 11.24
N SER A 237 -10.78 3.08 10.05
CA SER A 237 -11.29 3.71 8.85
C SER A 237 -12.62 3.09 8.42
N GLU A 238 -13.53 3.89 7.93
CA GLU A 238 -14.77 3.40 7.30
C GLU A 238 -14.48 2.74 5.93
N GLU A 239 -13.26 2.89 5.43
CA GLU A 239 -12.81 2.37 4.15
C GLU A 239 -11.98 1.09 4.31
N ARG A 240 -12.39 -0.02 3.69
CA ARG A 240 -11.60 -1.24 3.44
C ARG A 240 -11.00 -1.92 4.69
N ASP A 241 -11.78 -2.12 5.75
CA ASP A 241 -11.27 -2.85 6.94
C ASP A 241 -9.86 -2.39 7.37
N THR A 242 -9.61 -1.08 7.30
CA THR A 242 -8.32 -0.49 7.62
C THR A 242 -8.29 0.00 9.06
N TYR A 243 -7.25 -0.39 9.78
CA TYR A 243 -7.05 -0.12 11.19
C TYR A 243 -5.72 0.60 11.41
N PHE A 244 -5.70 1.56 12.34
CA PHE A 244 -4.49 2.23 12.77
C PHE A 244 -4.15 1.86 14.22
N PHE A 245 -2.93 1.37 14.42
CA PHE A 245 -2.41 1.02 15.74
C PHE A 245 -1.17 1.85 16.04
N GLY A 246 -1.04 2.29 17.32
CA GLY A 246 0.13 3.00 17.79
C GLY A 246 0.44 2.65 19.24
N LYS A 247 1.64 2.99 19.72
CA LYS A 247 1.99 2.90 21.14
C LYS A 247 1.38 4.08 21.90
N LYS A 248 1.01 3.88 23.16
CA LYS A 248 0.75 5.02 24.06
C LYS A 248 2.07 5.73 24.30
N ILE A 249 2.10 7.01 24.00
CA ILE A 249 3.18 7.94 24.34
C ILE A 249 3.03 8.34 25.79
#